data_eec8b698b3996f56d687477d9b25cf7d
#
_entry.id   eec8b698b3996f56d687477d9b25cf7d
#
_cell.length_a   1.000
_cell.length_b   1.000
_cell.length_c   1.000
_cell.angle_alpha   90.00
_cell.angle_beta   90.00
_cell.angle_gamma   90.00
#
_symmetry.space_group_name_H-M   'P 1'
#
loop_
_entity.id
_entity.type
_entity.pdbx_description
1 polymer ?
#
loop_
_entity_poly.entity_id
_entity_poly.type
_entity_poly.pdbx_seq_one_letter_code
_entity_poly.pdbx_strand_id
1 'polypeptide(L)'
;YKPLSDNFLKLVPSGGEDFDIHNGKLLAPILIPRVSGTPGSLEVQEHFVNFFRKELPKWSIEWHNSTSKTPATGDRDIPFANLIFRREPPWVKQGQSNLLTLVAHYDSKYTPHDFIGATDSAVPCAILMHVARSIDRYLTQMHDEMAALEEGGTVEMDMGVQILLLDGEEAFVQWTDFDSLYGAR
;
A
#
# COMPACT_ATOMS: atom_id res chain seq x y z
N TYR A 1 19.79 -7.73 13.86
CA TYR A 1 18.44 -8.28 13.94
C TYR A 1 18.47 -9.64 14.63
N LYS A 2 17.53 -9.89 15.52
CA LYS A 2 17.34 -11.22 16.12
C LYS A 2 16.13 -11.87 15.44
N PRO A 3 16.16 -13.17 15.12
CA PRO A 3 14.99 -13.88 14.66
C PRO A 3 13.85 -13.78 15.67
N LEU A 4 12.62 -13.65 15.19
CA LEU A 4 11.43 -13.75 16.04
C LEU A 4 11.30 -15.20 16.56
N SER A 5 10.86 -15.34 17.80
CA SER A 5 10.60 -16.67 18.35
C SER A 5 9.34 -17.29 17.75
N ASP A 6 9.29 -18.62 17.68
CA ASP A 6 8.08 -19.34 17.20
C ASP A 6 6.84 -18.99 18.04
N ASN A 7 7.01 -18.71 19.32
CA ASN A 7 5.91 -18.29 20.18
C ASN A 7 5.39 -16.91 19.79
N PHE A 8 6.27 -15.98 19.40
CA PHE A 8 5.87 -14.66 18.92
C PHE A 8 5.16 -14.78 17.56
N LEU A 9 5.69 -15.61 16.64
CA LEU A 9 5.06 -15.81 15.32
C LEU A 9 3.64 -16.36 15.42
N LYS A 10 3.33 -17.17 16.45
CA LYS A 10 1.95 -17.66 16.71
C LYS A 10 0.99 -16.57 17.17
N LEU A 11 1.50 -15.42 17.63
CA LEU A 11 0.70 -14.27 18.05
C LEU A 11 0.39 -13.30 16.89
N VAL A 12 1.07 -13.46 15.74
CA VAL A 12 0.80 -12.65 14.56
C VAL A 12 -0.63 -12.92 14.09
N PRO A 13 -1.47 -11.87 13.92
CA PRO A 13 -2.84 -12.06 13.47
C PRO A 13 -2.90 -12.78 12.13
N SER A 14 -3.73 -13.79 12.05
CA SER A 14 -4.04 -14.45 10.77
C SER A 14 -5.01 -13.59 9.97
N GLY A 15 -4.78 -13.46 8.66
CA GLY A 15 -5.71 -12.80 7.75
C GLY A 15 -6.99 -13.62 7.50
N GLY A 16 -6.95 -14.93 7.75
CA GLY A 16 -8.09 -15.82 7.65
C GLY A 16 -8.86 -15.67 6.34
N GLU A 17 -10.17 -15.52 6.45
CA GLU A 17 -11.10 -15.41 5.31
C GLU A 17 -10.88 -14.16 4.46
N ASP A 18 -10.22 -13.14 4.95
CA ASP A 18 -9.92 -11.92 4.17
C ASP A 18 -9.00 -12.20 2.96
N PHE A 19 -8.26 -13.31 2.99
CA PHE A 19 -7.38 -13.76 1.92
C PHE A 19 -8.01 -14.86 1.03
N ASP A 20 -9.28 -15.18 1.22
CA ASP A 20 -9.97 -16.09 0.30
C ASP A 20 -9.99 -15.47 -1.11
N ILE A 21 -9.64 -16.27 -2.12
CA ILE A 21 -9.48 -15.81 -3.51
C ILE A 21 -10.81 -15.48 -4.20
N HIS A 22 -11.95 -15.93 -3.64
CA HIS A 22 -13.27 -15.70 -4.22
C HIS A 22 -14.07 -14.65 -3.44
N ASN A 23 -13.98 -14.68 -2.11
CA ASN A 23 -14.83 -13.89 -1.23
C ASN A 23 -14.05 -13.06 -0.20
N GLY A 24 -12.73 -13.15 -0.18
CA GLY A 24 -11.89 -12.43 0.78
C GLY A 24 -11.98 -10.92 0.58
N LYS A 25 -12.28 -10.21 1.66
CA LYS A 25 -12.50 -8.76 1.60
C LYS A 25 -11.26 -7.96 1.21
N LEU A 26 -10.07 -8.48 1.49
CA LEU A 26 -8.83 -7.79 1.16
C LEU A 26 -8.26 -8.23 -0.18
N LEU A 27 -8.28 -9.53 -0.48
CA LEU A 27 -7.60 -10.08 -1.65
C LEU A 27 -8.49 -10.18 -2.88
N ALA A 28 -9.70 -10.74 -2.77
CA ALA A 28 -10.53 -11.02 -3.95
C ALA A 28 -10.79 -9.78 -4.84
N PRO A 29 -11.04 -8.58 -4.30
CA PRO A 29 -11.25 -7.38 -5.12
C PRO A 29 -10.02 -6.92 -5.92
N ILE A 30 -8.81 -7.41 -5.55
CA ILE A 30 -7.58 -7.05 -6.24
C ILE A 30 -7.23 -8.08 -7.34
N LEU A 31 -7.86 -9.26 -7.33
CA LEU A 31 -7.59 -10.34 -8.29
C LEU A 31 -8.28 -10.10 -9.65
N ILE A 32 -8.07 -8.91 -10.20
CA ILE A 32 -8.55 -8.52 -11.54
C ILE A 32 -7.39 -7.97 -12.37
N PRO A 33 -7.49 -7.96 -13.72
CA PRO A 33 -6.56 -7.20 -14.55
C PRO A 33 -6.62 -5.71 -14.18
N ARG A 34 -5.49 -5.14 -13.78
CA ARG A 34 -5.41 -3.78 -13.22
C ARG A 34 -4.20 -3.01 -13.76
N VAL A 35 -4.03 -3.09 -15.06
CA VAL A 35 -2.99 -2.35 -15.78
C VAL A 35 -3.20 -0.86 -15.59
N SER A 36 -2.12 -0.11 -15.37
CA SER A 36 -2.15 1.34 -15.18
C SER A 36 -2.96 2.05 -16.27
N GLY A 37 -3.81 3.00 -15.86
CA GLY A 37 -4.67 3.76 -16.76
C GLY A 37 -5.89 3.02 -17.29
N THR A 38 -6.23 1.84 -16.76
CA THR A 38 -7.42 1.07 -17.12
C THR A 38 -8.52 1.16 -16.06
N PRO A 39 -9.78 0.81 -16.38
CA PRO A 39 -10.85 0.74 -15.40
C PRO A 39 -10.52 -0.18 -14.20
N GLY A 40 -9.86 -1.33 -14.42
CA GLY A 40 -9.46 -2.23 -13.34
C GLY A 40 -8.46 -1.58 -12.37
N SER A 41 -7.53 -0.76 -12.88
CA SER A 41 -6.64 0.02 -12.01
C SER A 41 -7.44 0.99 -11.12
N LEU A 42 -8.45 1.68 -11.66
CA LEU A 42 -9.30 2.59 -10.88
C LEU A 42 -10.13 1.85 -9.84
N GLU A 43 -10.69 0.69 -10.19
CA GLU A 43 -11.47 -0.15 -9.27
C GLU A 43 -10.64 -0.58 -8.05
N VAL A 44 -9.40 -0.99 -8.29
CA VAL A 44 -8.50 -1.40 -7.20
C VAL A 44 -8.05 -0.21 -6.35
N GLN A 45 -7.80 0.95 -6.95
CA GLN A 45 -7.53 2.19 -6.20
C GLN A 45 -8.71 2.56 -5.28
N GLU A 46 -9.95 2.48 -5.78
CA GLU A 46 -11.15 2.73 -4.98
C GLU A 46 -11.28 1.72 -3.84
N HIS A 47 -10.95 0.44 -4.06
CA HIS A 47 -10.95 -0.58 -3.02
C HIS A 47 -10.00 -0.22 -1.88
N PHE A 48 -8.75 0.14 -2.17
CA PHE A 48 -7.78 0.56 -1.15
C PHE A 48 -8.25 1.78 -0.38
N VAL A 49 -8.66 2.82 -1.08
CA VAL A 49 -9.13 4.07 -0.46
C VAL A 49 -10.35 3.85 0.43
N ASN A 50 -11.31 3.05 -0.03
CA ASN A 50 -12.51 2.73 0.74
C ASN A 50 -12.18 1.93 2.00
N PHE A 51 -11.23 0.99 1.92
CA PHE A 51 -10.77 0.24 3.08
C PHE A 51 -10.18 1.19 4.14
N PHE A 52 -9.21 2.03 3.77
CA PHE A 52 -8.59 2.95 4.72
C PHE A 52 -9.58 3.96 5.28
N ARG A 53 -10.47 4.53 4.48
CA ARG A 53 -11.49 5.47 4.95
C ARG A 53 -12.46 4.86 5.96
N LYS A 54 -12.87 3.61 5.75
CA LYS A 54 -13.89 2.95 6.57
C LYS A 54 -13.31 2.30 7.81
N GLU A 55 -12.20 1.59 7.68
CA GLU A 55 -11.64 0.78 8.75
C GLU A 55 -10.53 1.50 9.53
N LEU A 56 -9.85 2.46 8.91
CA LEU A 56 -8.65 3.12 9.45
C LEU A 56 -8.73 4.65 9.34
N PRO A 57 -9.76 5.30 9.92
CA PRO A 57 -10.01 6.73 9.71
C PRO A 57 -8.93 7.67 10.27
N LYS A 58 -8.00 7.16 11.08
CA LYS A 58 -6.85 7.91 11.59
C LYS A 58 -5.66 7.92 10.63
N TRP A 59 -5.73 7.20 9.51
CA TRP A 59 -4.71 7.20 8.47
C TRP A 59 -5.01 8.30 7.44
N SER A 60 -4.00 9.11 7.11
CA SER A 60 -4.10 10.06 6.00
C SER A 60 -4.00 9.32 4.67
N ILE A 61 -4.61 9.87 3.63
CA ILE A 61 -4.64 9.32 2.28
C ILE A 61 -4.17 10.40 1.32
N GLU A 62 -3.13 10.12 0.56
CA GLU A 62 -2.59 11.01 -0.46
C GLU A 62 -2.41 10.28 -1.78
N TRP A 63 -2.51 11.02 -2.88
CA TRP A 63 -2.19 10.55 -4.23
C TRP A 63 -0.96 11.27 -4.75
N HIS A 64 -0.06 10.52 -5.36
CA HIS A 64 1.00 11.07 -6.18
C HIS A 64 0.75 10.66 -7.63
N ASN A 65 0.21 11.59 -8.41
CA ASN A 65 -0.22 11.36 -9.79
C ASN A 65 0.87 11.81 -10.76
N SER A 66 1.09 11.01 -11.78
CA SER A 66 1.98 11.32 -12.91
C SER A 66 1.38 10.83 -14.23
N THR A 67 2.00 11.19 -15.33
CA THR A 67 1.67 10.66 -16.66
C THR A 67 2.94 10.32 -17.41
N SER A 68 2.89 9.29 -18.22
CA SER A 68 4.00 8.90 -19.09
C SER A 68 3.51 8.22 -20.35
N LYS A 69 4.29 8.29 -21.41
CA LYS A 69 4.16 7.44 -22.59
C LYS A 69 4.80 6.10 -22.33
N THR A 70 4.28 5.05 -22.98
CA THR A 70 4.83 3.71 -22.87
C THR A 70 5.10 3.13 -24.26
N PRO A 71 5.99 2.14 -24.40
CA PRO A 71 6.26 1.51 -25.69
C PRO A 71 5.02 0.85 -26.33
N ALA A 72 4.06 0.42 -25.50
CA ALA A 72 2.81 -0.19 -26.00
C ALA A 72 1.77 0.84 -26.42
N THR A 73 1.84 2.08 -25.94
CA THR A 73 0.81 3.11 -26.15
C THR A 73 1.24 4.23 -27.10
N GLY A 74 2.51 4.21 -27.53
CA GLY A 74 3.08 5.20 -28.44
C GLY A 74 2.97 6.62 -27.87
N ASP A 75 2.26 7.49 -28.60
CA ASP A 75 2.12 8.91 -28.22
C ASP A 75 1.04 9.19 -27.17
N ARG A 76 0.26 8.18 -26.79
CA ARG A 76 -0.79 8.33 -25.79
C ARG A 76 -0.21 8.33 -24.38
N ASP A 77 -0.49 9.37 -23.61
CA ASP A 77 -0.14 9.45 -22.20
C ASP A 77 -1.02 8.50 -21.37
N ILE A 78 -0.39 7.76 -20.48
CA ILE A 78 -1.02 6.89 -19.50
C ILE A 78 -0.92 7.55 -18.12
N PRO A 79 -2.02 7.68 -17.37
CA PRO A 79 -1.99 8.14 -16.00
C PRO A 79 -1.48 7.04 -15.07
N PHE A 80 -0.66 7.43 -14.10
CA PHE A 80 -0.17 6.61 -13.00
C PHE A 80 -0.51 7.29 -11.68
N ALA A 81 -0.91 6.52 -10.68
CA ALA A 81 -1.35 7.03 -9.40
C ALA A 81 -0.78 6.20 -8.25
N ASN A 82 0.28 6.68 -7.61
CA ASN A 82 0.72 6.08 -6.35
C ASN A 82 -0.23 6.48 -5.22
N LEU A 83 -0.57 5.52 -4.37
CA LEU A 83 -1.38 5.73 -3.17
C LEU A 83 -0.49 5.69 -1.93
N ILE A 84 -0.64 6.68 -1.08
CA ILE A 84 0.15 6.84 0.13
C ILE A 84 -0.80 6.90 1.32
N PHE A 85 -0.63 5.96 2.25
CA PHE A 85 -1.41 5.91 3.49
C PHE A 85 -0.46 6.08 4.65
N ARG A 86 -0.68 7.08 5.54
CA ARG A 86 0.19 7.35 6.68
C ARG A 86 -0.57 7.35 7.99
N ARG A 87 0.06 6.78 8.99
CA ARG A 87 -0.34 6.89 10.37
C ARG A 87 0.79 7.55 11.14
N GLU A 88 0.66 8.86 11.36
CA GLU A 88 1.66 9.68 12.02
C GLU A 88 1.23 10.00 13.46
N PRO A 89 2.18 10.25 14.38
CA PRO A 89 1.87 10.73 15.72
C PRO A 89 1.15 12.09 15.66
N PRO A 90 0.14 12.34 16.49
CA PRO A 90 -0.67 13.56 16.41
C PRO A 90 0.07 14.85 16.80
N TRP A 91 1.22 14.76 17.48
CA TRP A 91 2.07 15.90 17.87
C TRP A 91 3.08 16.28 16.80
N VAL A 92 3.29 15.46 15.79
CA VAL A 92 4.22 15.74 14.70
C VAL A 92 3.49 16.39 13.55
N LYS A 93 4.09 17.42 12.97
CA LYS A 93 3.54 18.02 11.75
C LYS A 93 3.55 17.02 10.61
N GLN A 94 2.46 16.96 9.87
CA GLN A 94 2.32 16.05 8.73
C GLN A 94 3.54 16.07 7.81
N GLY A 95 4.07 14.90 7.49
CA GLY A 95 5.25 14.72 6.64
C GLY A 95 6.59 14.94 7.34
N GLN A 96 6.61 15.15 8.66
CA GLN A 96 7.85 15.33 9.43
C GLN A 96 8.16 14.15 10.36
N SER A 97 7.33 13.12 10.35
CA SER A 97 7.56 11.89 11.12
C SER A 97 8.70 11.06 10.53
N ASN A 98 9.37 10.30 11.40
CA ASN A 98 10.25 9.22 10.98
C ASN A 98 9.39 8.03 10.56
N LEU A 99 9.33 7.73 9.25
CA LEU A 99 8.38 6.77 8.71
C LEU A 99 9.03 5.41 8.46
N LEU A 100 8.46 4.37 9.07
CA LEU A 100 8.64 3.00 8.57
C LEU A 100 7.75 2.82 7.35
N THR A 101 8.37 2.74 6.17
CA THR A 101 7.64 2.61 4.92
C THR A 101 7.58 1.16 4.46
N LEU A 102 6.36 0.66 4.25
CA LEU A 102 6.05 -0.63 3.65
C LEU A 102 5.55 -0.39 2.22
N VAL A 103 6.10 -1.13 1.26
CA VAL A 103 5.88 -0.86 -0.17
C VAL A 103 5.43 -2.12 -0.89
N ALA A 104 4.46 -1.96 -1.80
CA ALA A 104 4.12 -2.93 -2.84
C ALA A 104 3.65 -2.16 -4.08
N HIS A 105 3.72 -2.77 -5.27
CA HIS A 105 3.02 -2.24 -6.43
C HIS A 105 1.65 -2.90 -6.57
N TYR A 106 0.70 -2.19 -7.17
CA TYR A 106 -0.64 -2.74 -7.32
C TYR A 106 -1.05 -2.97 -8.77
N ASP A 107 -0.30 -2.46 -9.74
CA ASP A 107 -0.55 -2.71 -11.15
C ASP A 107 -0.29 -4.18 -11.53
N SER A 108 -0.81 -4.59 -12.66
CA SER A 108 -0.57 -5.89 -13.28
C SER A 108 -0.05 -5.73 -14.71
N LYS A 109 0.63 -6.76 -15.23
CA LYS A 109 1.19 -6.74 -16.58
C LYS A 109 0.16 -6.45 -17.66
N TYR A 110 0.58 -5.67 -18.64
CA TYR A 110 -0.20 -5.42 -19.85
C TYR A 110 -0.36 -6.70 -20.73
N THR A 111 0.66 -7.53 -20.76
CA THR A 111 0.67 -8.83 -21.45
C THR A 111 1.19 -9.94 -20.54
N PRO A 112 0.60 -11.16 -20.58
CA PRO A 112 -0.54 -11.56 -21.42
C PRO A 112 -1.85 -10.88 -21.01
N HIS A 113 -2.81 -10.77 -21.92
CA HIS A 113 -4.15 -10.26 -21.57
C HIS A 113 -4.75 -11.05 -20.42
N ASP A 114 -5.56 -10.37 -19.60
CA ASP A 114 -6.22 -10.91 -18.41
C ASP A 114 -5.26 -11.39 -17.30
N PHE A 115 -4.01 -10.97 -17.36
CA PHE A 115 -3.06 -11.25 -16.28
C PHE A 115 -3.44 -10.51 -15.01
N ILE A 116 -3.69 -11.27 -13.94
CA ILE A 116 -4.15 -10.70 -12.65
C ILE A 116 -3.02 -10.45 -11.65
N GLY A 117 -1.79 -10.89 -11.90
CA GLY A 117 -0.67 -10.67 -10.98
C GLY A 117 -1.00 -11.03 -9.53
N ALA A 118 -1.42 -12.30 -9.28
CA ALA A 118 -1.94 -12.68 -7.96
C ALA A 118 -0.88 -12.61 -6.86
N THR A 119 0.25 -13.27 -7.07
CA THR A 119 1.39 -13.22 -6.14
C THR A 119 2.26 -11.99 -6.34
N ASP A 120 2.23 -11.42 -7.53
CA ASP A 120 3.03 -10.28 -7.97
C ASP A 120 2.09 -9.20 -8.57
N SER A 121 1.49 -8.27 -7.78
CA SER A 121 1.64 -8.27 -6.34
C SER A 121 0.31 -7.98 -5.61
N ALA A 122 -0.82 -8.63 -6.04
CA ALA A 122 -2.10 -8.49 -5.35
C ALA A 122 -2.03 -8.98 -3.89
N VAL A 123 -1.41 -10.15 -3.66
CA VAL A 123 -1.22 -10.68 -2.30
C VAL A 123 -0.39 -9.74 -1.42
N PRO A 124 0.77 -9.20 -1.85
CA PRO A 124 1.48 -8.18 -1.09
C PRO A 124 0.61 -6.98 -0.72
N CYS A 125 -0.19 -6.45 -1.63
CA CYS A 125 -1.10 -5.34 -1.34
C CYS A 125 -2.12 -5.71 -0.26
N ALA A 126 -2.75 -6.88 -0.35
CA ALA A 126 -3.68 -7.37 0.67
C ALA A 126 -2.99 -7.58 2.03
N ILE A 127 -1.74 -8.06 2.04
CA ILE A 127 -0.93 -8.18 3.26
C ILE A 127 -0.71 -6.80 3.89
N LEU A 128 -0.38 -5.76 3.11
CA LEU A 128 -0.17 -4.41 3.65
C LEU A 128 -1.45 -3.84 4.26
N MET A 129 -2.62 -4.07 3.64
CA MET A 129 -3.91 -3.68 4.23
C MET A 129 -4.15 -4.40 5.56
N HIS A 130 -3.90 -5.71 5.61
CA HIS A 130 -4.03 -6.51 6.83
C HIS A 130 -3.08 -6.05 7.93
N VAL A 131 -1.83 -5.75 7.58
CA VAL A 131 -0.83 -5.21 8.53
C VAL A 131 -1.31 -3.88 9.09
N ALA A 132 -1.75 -2.93 8.25
CA ALA A 132 -2.28 -1.64 8.70
C ALA A 132 -3.39 -1.80 9.73
N ARG A 133 -4.39 -2.64 9.43
CA ARG A 133 -5.50 -2.93 10.35
C ARG A 133 -5.05 -3.59 11.64
N SER A 134 -4.10 -4.51 11.56
CA SER A 134 -3.61 -5.25 12.73
C SER A 134 -2.84 -4.38 13.71
N ILE A 135 -2.09 -3.38 13.21
CA ILE A 135 -1.24 -2.51 14.04
C ILE A 135 -1.96 -1.24 14.50
N ASP A 136 -3.04 -0.80 13.85
CA ASP A 136 -3.68 0.49 14.10
C ASP A 136 -4.08 0.71 15.56
N ARG A 137 -4.66 -0.31 16.20
CA ARG A 137 -5.04 -0.23 17.63
C ARG A 137 -3.83 -0.02 18.54
N TYR A 138 -2.71 -0.66 18.23
CA TYR A 138 -1.48 -0.52 19.03
C TYR A 138 -0.82 0.84 18.81
N LEU A 139 -0.83 1.33 17.56
CA LEU A 139 -0.37 2.69 17.26
C LEU A 139 -1.24 3.72 17.98
N THR A 140 -2.55 3.52 17.99
CA THR A 140 -3.49 4.40 18.71
C THR A 140 -3.18 4.42 20.21
N GLN A 141 -3.08 3.24 20.83
CA GLN A 141 -2.74 3.14 22.25
C GLN A 141 -1.41 3.82 22.57
N MET A 142 -0.37 3.52 21.79
CA MET A 142 0.95 4.12 21.94
C MET A 142 0.90 5.65 21.83
N HIS A 143 0.19 6.17 20.84
CA HIS A 143 0.05 7.61 20.66
C HIS A 143 -0.70 8.27 21.82
N ASP A 144 -1.78 7.65 22.31
CA ASP A 144 -2.56 8.17 23.44
C ASP A 144 -1.73 8.17 24.75
N GLU A 145 -0.96 7.10 25.01
CA GLU A 145 -0.05 7.00 26.17
C GLU A 145 1.05 8.05 26.11
N MET A 146 1.67 8.25 24.94
CA MET A 146 2.73 9.25 24.78
C MET A 146 2.22 10.68 24.86
N ALA A 147 1.04 10.96 24.31
CA ALA A 147 0.42 12.28 24.43
C ALA A 147 0.11 12.66 25.89
N ALA A 148 -0.14 11.67 26.75
CA ALA A 148 -0.42 11.89 28.18
C ALA A 148 0.84 12.22 29.03
N LEU A 149 2.04 11.98 28.49
CA LEU A 149 3.28 12.18 29.27
C LEU A 149 3.77 13.63 29.32
N GLU A 150 3.14 14.56 28.57
CA GLU A 150 3.46 16.01 28.53
C GLU A 150 4.93 16.38 28.26
N GLU A 151 5.81 15.42 28.10
CA GLU A 151 7.24 15.63 27.84
C GLU A 151 7.50 15.68 26.34
N GLY A 152 8.23 16.70 25.90
CA GLY A 152 8.68 16.85 24.52
C GLY A 152 9.40 15.59 24.04
N GLY A 153 8.87 14.99 22.96
CA GLY A 153 9.26 13.67 22.52
C GLY A 153 10.72 13.53 22.14
N THR A 154 11.24 12.32 22.32
CA THR A 154 12.50 11.90 21.70
C THR A 154 12.24 11.58 20.21
N VAL A 155 13.31 11.49 19.40
CA VAL A 155 13.21 11.08 17.96
C VAL A 155 12.48 9.74 17.80
N GLU A 156 12.53 8.87 18.81
CA GLU A 156 11.85 7.57 18.83
C GLU A 156 10.33 7.71 18.97
N MET A 157 9.86 8.81 19.57
CA MET A 157 8.41 9.12 19.71
C MET A 157 7.80 9.69 18.42
N ASP A 158 8.61 10.14 17.46
CA ASP A 158 8.17 10.68 16.19
C ASP A 158 8.02 9.62 15.09
N MET A 159 7.99 8.35 15.48
CA MET A 159 7.85 7.23 14.55
C MET A 159 6.42 7.08 14.07
N GLY A 160 6.27 7.07 12.75
CA GLY A 160 5.03 6.77 12.05
C GLY A 160 5.17 5.56 11.12
N VAL A 161 4.07 5.15 10.54
CA VAL A 161 4.03 4.09 9.53
C VAL A 161 3.44 4.63 8.24
N GLN A 162 4.08 4.30 7.13
CA GLN A 162 3.61 4.61 5.79
C GLN A 162 3.42 3.33 5.00
N ILE A 163 2.31 3.23 4.28
CA ILE A 163 2.11 2.24 3.24
C ILE A 163 2.12 2.97 1.91
N LEU A 164 2.95 2.51 1.00
CA LEU A 164 3.10 3.05 -0.34
C LEU A 164 2.70 1.98 -1.35
N LEU A 165 1.59 2.19 -2.04
CA LEU A 165 1.14 1.35 -3.13
C LEU A 165 1.49 2.04 -4.45
N LEU A 166 2.47 1.47 -5.16
CA LEU A 166 3.01 2.01 -6.41
C LEU A 166 2.17 1.56 -7.60
N ASP A 167 2.03 2.44 -8.57
CA ASP A 167 1.44 2.18 -9.88
C ASP A 167 2.54 2.13 -10.94
N GLY A 168 2.34 1.29 -11.96
CA GLY A 168 3.24 1.22 -13.10
C GLY A 168 4.62 0.69 -12.78
N GLU A 169 4.73 -0.25 -11.86
CA GLU A 169 5.97 -0.99 -11.64
C GLU A 169 6.28 -1.88 -12.83
N GLU A 170 5.26 -2.54 -13.38
CA GLU A 170 5.36 -3.50 -14.45
C GLU A 170 5.67 -2.86 -15.81
N ALA A 171 6.46 -3.57 -16.61
CA ALA A 171 6.74 -3.18 -17.98
C ALA A 171 5.54 -3.39 -18.90
N PHE A 172 5.32 -2.47 -19.86
CA PHE A 172 4.27 -2.62 -20.86
C PHE A 172 4.66 -3.57 -22.01
N VAL A 173 5.96 -3.64 -22.34
CA VAL A 173 6.47 -4.53 -23.39
C VAL A 173 7.65 -5.35 -22.88
N GLN A 174 8.69 -4.69 -22.40
CA GLN A 174 9.90 -5.33 -21.94
C GLN A 174 10.54 -4.53 -20.81
N TRP A 175 10.92 -5.20 -19.74
CA TRP A 175 11.59 -4.59 -18.61
C TRP A 175 12.92 -3.94 -19.02
N THR A 176 12.95 -2.61 -18.94
CA THR A 176 14.11 -1.77 -19.21
C THR A 176 14.07 -0.55 -18.31
N ASP A 177 15.14 0.23 -18.26
CA ASP A 177 15.19 1.51 -17.52
C ASP A 177 14.16 2.54 -18.00
N PHE A 178 13.58 2.35 -19.19
CA PHE A 178 12.60 3.24 -19.80
C PHE A 178 11.17 2.64 -19.85
N ASP A 179 11.05 1.32 -19.69
CA ASP A 179 9.77 0.60 -19.71
C ASP A 179 9.64 -0.22 -18.43
N SER A 180 9.53 0.47 -17.31
CA SER A 180 9.23 -0.03 -15.97
C SER A 180 9.20 1.11 -14.96
N LEU A 181 8.73 0.85 -13.75
CA LEU A 181 8.80 1.75 -12.58
C LEU A 181 8.22 3.15 -12.83
N TYR A 182 7.22 3.28 -13.67
CA TYR A 182 6.65 4.57 -14.10
C TYR A 182 6.17 5.44 -12.93
N GLY A 183 5.54 4.85 -11.92
CA GLY A 183 5.09 5.57 -10.75
C GLY A 183 6.18 5.79 -9.70
N ALA A 184 7.27 5.02 -9.74
CA ALA A 184 8.36 5.07 -8.75
C ALA A 184 9.56 5.94 -9.18
N ARG A 185 9.55 6.44 -10.41
CA ARG A 185 10.58 7.34 -10.96
C ARG A 185 10.32 8.79 -10.64
#